data_11d6c5c404f233f0a97e5d5cf65ade73
#
_entry.id   11d6c5c404f233f0a97e5d5cf65ade73
#
_cell.length_a   1.000
_cell.length_b   1.000
_cell.length_c   1.000
_cell.angle_alpha   90.00
_cell.angle_beta   90.00
_cell.angle_gamma   90.00
#
_symmetry.space_group_name_H-M   'P 1'
#
loop_
_entity.id
_entity.type
_entity.pdbx_description
1 polymer ?
#
loop_
_entity_poly.entity_id
_entity_poly.type
_entity_poly.pdbx_seq_one_letter_code
_entity_poly.pdbx_strand_id
1 'polypeptide(L)'
;TLNRIVEYADKNIQAEQETAACTLKQIGKLHNRYYKQFEEIFASIMEELKKENIYVIKDAEMTDEQKAFVTSFYRNKLNGSTNPLFLNGTRPLDDQTDEDIYLAIRLLRKDETGKIKEKDYAVIELPTGDFGRFIQLPDSDGKTYLMFLDDVIRYCLPMIFVGMKYTDYEAYTFKFTKDAEMEIDSDLRTGVLQKISKGVKSRKKGEPIRFVYDEQIPKDLLKKLTGRLNVDKNDTRVAGGRYHNFKDLMKFPVCGHHELKYPVWEPIFKPELNGMESLLTLIRRKDRSLHYPYHSFDTFIRVLREAAISKEVKSIKMTLYRLAKDSKVIKALISAAKNGKKVTVVIELLARFDEASNINWSKKMQDAGIHVIFGVEGLKIHSKLLHIGTRHGDIACISTGNFHEGNARMYTDYTIMTAHRPIVREVNAVFDFIEKPYTPVDFKELLVSPNDMRKRFIALINKEIKNKEQGKEAYILAKVNHITDRALVEKLYEASTAGVQVELVVRGNCSCLLYTSPSPR
;
A
#
# COMPACT_ATOMS: atom_id res chain seq x y z
N THR A 1 16.56 4.97 -8.85
CA THR A 1 17.90 5.23 -8.26
C THR A 1 19.03 4.57 -9.05
N LEU A 2 19.02 3.24 -9.27
CA LEU A 2 20.05 2.56 -10.08
C LEU A 2 20.01 2.99 -11.55
N ASN A 3 18.81 3.15 -12.13
CA ASN A 3 18.65 3.65 -13.49
C ASN A 3 19.20 5.08 -13.62
N ARG A 4 18.93 5.95 -12.64
CA ARG A 4 19.48 7.31 -12.62
C ARG A 4 21.01 7.32 -12.51
N ILE A 5 21.62 6.41 -11.73
CA ILE A 5 23.08 6.28 -11.68
C ILE A 5 23.65 5.92 -13.07
N VAL A 6 22.96 5.04 -13.83
CA VAL A 6 23.38 4.66 -15.17
C VAL A 6 23.24 5.82 -16.17
N GLU A 7 22.23 6.68 -16.03
CA GLU A 7 21.93 7.76 -16.99
C GLU A 7 22.67 9.07 -16.72
N TYR A 8 22.88 9.44 -15.44
CA TYR A 8 23.33 10.78 -15.04
C TYR A 8 24.71 10.82 -14.38
N ALA A 9 25.42 9.71 -14.30
CA ALA A 9 26.75 9.75 -13.68
C ALA A 9 27.75 10.46 -14.60
N ASP A 10 28.44 11.46 -14.04
CA ASP A 10 29.52 12.17 -14.68
C ASP A 10 30.69 11.20 -15.01
N LYS A 11 31.53 11.52 -16.00
CA LYS A 11 32.63 10.65 -16.47
C LYS A 11 33.60 10.15 -15.38
N ASN A 12 33.60 10.78 -14.23
CA ASN A 12 34.42 10.39 -13.08
C ASN A 12 33.83 9.21 -12.24
N ILE A 13 32.64 8.70 -12.57
CA ILE A 13 31.93 7.66 -11.79
C ILE A 13 31.65 6.41 -12.63
N GLN A 14 32.49 6.13 -13.62
CA GLN A 14 32.31 5.01 -14.56
C GLN A 14 32.23 3.64 -13.84
N ALA A 15 32.98 3.43 -12.75
CA ALA A 15 32.93 2.20 -11.97
C ALA A 15 31.58 2.01 -11.25
N GLU A 16 30.95 3.09 -10.77
CA GLU A 16 29.61 3.02 -10.15
C GLU A 16 28.52 2.75 -11.19
N GLN A 17 28.64 3.32 -12.39
CA GLN A 17 27.75 3.03 -13.51
C GLN A 17 27.82 1.57 -13.94
N GLU A 18 29.01 1.02 -14.09
CA GLU A 18 29.23 -0.39 -14.44
C GLU A 18 28.66 -1.33 -13.36
N THR A 19 28.84 -0.99 -12.08
CA THR A 19 28.31 -1.75 -10.96
C THR A 19 26.78 -1.68 -10.94
N ALA A 20 26.19 -0.51 -11.15
CA ALA A 20 24.74 -0.32 -11.22
C ALA A 20 24.12 -1.07 -12.39
N ALA A 21 24.73 -1.01 -13.58
CA ALA A 21 24.28 -1.73 -14.77
C ALA A 21 24.36 -3.26 -14.59
N CYS A 22 25.45 -3.75 -13.98
CA CYS A 22 25.59 -5.18 -13.64
C CYS A 22 24.51 -5.63 -12.66
N THR A 23 24.26 -4.84 -11.63
CA THR A 23 23.22 -5.11 -10.62
C THR A 23 21.82 -5.13 -11.24
N LEU A 24 21.48 -4.17 -12.11
CA LEU A 24 20.22 -4.16 -12.85
C LEU A 24 20.05 -5.40 -13.73
N LYS A 25 21.10 -5.83 -14.41
CA LYS A 25 21.09 -7.05 -15.22
C LYS A 25 20.86 -8.31 -14.38
N GLN A 26 21.47 -8.39 -13.18
CA GLN A 26 21.23 -9.50 -12.24
C GLN A 26 19.81 -9.49 -11.71
N ILE A 27 19.31 -8.33 -11.30
CA ILE A 27 17.90 -8.15 -10.88
C ILE A 27 16.95 -8.59 -12.00
N GLY A 28 17.20 -8.18 -13.23
CA GLY A 28 16.39 -8.57 -14.39
C GLY A 28 16.37 -10.10 -14.62
N LYS A 29 17.51 -10.79 -14.50
CA LYS A 29 17.59 -12.25 -14.60
C LYS A 29 16.79 -12.95 -13.49
N LEU A 30 16.95 -12.52 -12.23
CA LEU A 30 16.22 -13.07 -11.09
C LEU A 30 14.72 -12.82 -11.24
N HIS A 31 14.34 -11.63 -11.67
CA HIS A 31 12.96 -11.27 -11.91
C HIS A 31 12.30 -12.14 -12.99
N ASN A 32 12.99 -12.36 -14.12
CA ASN A 32 12.46 -13.22 -15.20
C ASN A 32 12.28 -14.67 -14.72
N ARG A 33 13.23 -15.19 -13.91
CA ARG A 33 13.07 -16.51 -13.28
C ARG A 33 11.87 -16.57 -12.35
N TYR A 34 11.72 -15.54 -11.51
CA TYR A 34 10.60 -15.42 -10.57
C TYR A 34 9.25 -15.36 -11.29
N TYR A 35 9.21 -14.62 -12.41
CA TYR A 35 8.00 -14.46 -13.21
C TYR A 35 7.55 -15.78 -13.83
N LYS A 36 8.48 -16.59 -14.34
CA LYS A 36 8.17 -17.93 -14.87
C LYS A 36 7.57 -18.84 -13.80
N GLN A 37 8.19 -18.90 -12.63
CA GLN A 37 7.65 -19.68 -11.51
C GLN A 37 6.25 -19.21 -11.10
N PHE A 38 6.01 -17.91 -11.17
CA PHE A 38 4.71 -17.34 -10.86
C PHE A 38 3.64 -17.77 -11.86
N GLU A 39 3.93 -17.77 -13.16
CA GLU A 39 3.04 -18.24 -14.22
C GLU A 39 2.73 -19.75 -14.07
N GLU A 40 3.72 -20.55 -13.74
CA GLU A 40 3.56 -21.99 -13.47
C GLU A 40 2.61 -22.24 -12.29
N ILE A 41 2.81 -21.50 -11.18
CA ILE A 41 1.94 -21.59 -10.00
C ILE A 41 0.51 -21.11 -10.35
N PHE A 42 0.38 -20.02 -11.09
CA PHE A 42 -0.92 -19.52 -11.53
C PHE A 42 -1.66 -20.57 -12.37
N ALA A 43 -1.00 -21.18 -13.34
CA ALA A 43 -1.58 -22.25 -14.15
C ALA A 43 -2.01 -23.45 -13.30
N SER A 44 -1.19 -23.87 -12.33
CA SER A 44 -1.53 -24.94 -11.39
C SER A 44 -2.77 -24.61 -10.56
N ILE A 45 -2.88 -23.39 -10.05
CA ILE A 45 -4.05 -22.93 -9.28
C ILE A 45 -5.31 -22.96 -10.16
N MET A 46 -5.23 -22.57 -11.41
CA MET A 46 -6.39 -22.62 -12.34
C MET A 46 -6.87 -24.09 -12.55
N GLU A 47 -5.95 -25.04 -12.63
CA GLU A 47 -6.31 -26.47 -12.73
C GLU A 47 -6.89 -27.03 -11.41
N GLU A 48 -6.38 -26.62 -10.25
CA GLU A 48 -6.95 -27.00 -8.96
C GLU A 48 -8.37 -26.45 -8.77
N LEU A 49 -8.64 -25.20 -9.19
CA LEU A 49 -9.97 -24.60 -9.14
C LEU A 49 -11.01 -25.41 -9.97
N LYS A 50 -10.59 -26.00 -11.09
CA LYS A 50 -11.48 -26.85 -11.90
C LYS A 50 -11.94 -28.10 -11.14
N LYS A 51 -11.11 -28.65 -10.24
CA LYS A 51 -11.48 -29.79 -9.40
C LYS A 51 -12.58 -29.41 -8.40
N GLU A 52 -12.65 -28.15 -8.03
CA GLU A 52 -13.69 -27.57 -7.17
C GLU A 52 -14.88 -26.99 -7.98
N ASN A 53 -15.01 -27.37 -9.26
CA ASN A 53 -16.05 -26.87 -10.18
C ASN A 53 -16.02 -25.36 -10.41
N ILE A 54 -14.88 -24.69 -10.23
CA ILE A 54 -14.68 -23.28 -10.52
C ILE A 54 -13.82 -23.15 -11.77
N TYR A 55 -14.37 -22.56 -12.81
CA TYR A 55 -13.74 -22.43 -14.12
C TYR A 55 -13.50 -20.95 -14.44
N VAL A 56 -12.21 -20.58 -14.58
CA VAL A 56 -11.83 -19.26 -15.09
C VAL A 56 -11.59 -19.42 -16.60
N ILE A 57 -12.51 -18.92 -17.41
CA ILE A 57 -12.51 -19.13 -18.87
C ILE A 57 -12.06 -17.87 -19.62
N LYS A 58 -11.57 -18.08 -20.84
CA LYS A 58 -11.19 -17.03 -21.78
C LYS A 58 -12.36 -16.66 -22.71
N ASP A 59 -12.20 -15.53 -23.40
CA ASP A 59 -13.18 -15.03 -24.38
C ASP A 59 -13.56 -16.04 -25.48
N ALA A 60 -12.63 -16.88 -25.92
CA ALA A 60 -12.88 -17.92 -26.92
C ALA A 60 -13.61 -19.18 -26.40
N GLU A 61 -13.70 -19.34 -25.06
CA GLU A 61 -14.21 -20.56 -24.42
C GLU A 61 -15.69 -20.44 -23.99
N MET A 62 -16.32 -19.30 -24.24
CA MET A 62 -17.69 -19.03 -23.82
C MET A 62 -18.75 -19.84 -24.61
N THR A 63 -19.77 -20.31 -23.90
CA THR A 63 -21.02 -20.80 -24.49
C THR A 63 -21.81 -19.64 -25.08
N ASP A 64 -22.84 -19.95 -25.90
CA ASP A 64 -23.67 -18.91 -26.51
C ASP A 64 -24.50 -18.15 -25.46
N GLU A 65 -24.94 -18.81 -24.39
CA GLU A 65 -25.58 -18.16 -23.25
C GLU A 65 -24.66 -17.17 -22.54
N GLN A 66 -23.39 -17.57 -22.29
CA GLN A 66 -22.37 -16.71 -21.70
C GLN A 66 -22.01 -15.53 -22.59
N LYS A 67 -21.94 -15.73 -23.92
CA LYS A 67 -21.78 -14.64 -24.90
C LYS A 67 -22.94 -13.65 -24.86
N ALA A 68 -24.18 -14.15 -24.77
CA ALA A 68 -25.36 -13.29 -24.62
C ALA A 68 -25.32 -12.48 -23.31
N PHE A 69 -24.92 -13.12 -22.21
CA PHE A 69 -24.73 -12.44 -20.92
C PHE A 69 -23.65 -11.34 -21.01
N VAL A 70 -22.48 -11.65 -21.54
CA VAL A 70 -21.37 -10.68 -21.69
C VAL A 70 -21.76 -9.51 -22.57
N THR A 71 -22.49 -9.79 -23.67
CA THR A 71 -23.03 -8.75 -24.56
C THR A 71 -24.01 -7.82 -23.82
N SER A 72 -24.92 -8.40 -23.03
CA SER A 72 -25.85 -7.63 -22.19
C SER A 72 -25.13 -6.85 -21.09
N PHE A 73 -24.16 -7.47 -20.44
CA PHE A 73 -23.33 -6.81 -19.40
C PHE A 73 -22.57 -5.62 -19.98
N TYR A 74 -21.96 -5.75 -21.16
CA TYR A 74 -21.32 -4.65 -21.85
C TYR A 74 -22.30 -3.51 -22.10
N ARG A 75 -23.44 -3.79 -22.76
CA ARG A 75 -24.41 -2.75 -23.14
C ARG A 75 -24.99 -2.01 -21.95
N ASN A 76 -25.24 -2.71 -20.85
CA ASN A 76 -25.91 -2.14 -19.69
C ASN A 76 -24.99 -1.54 -18.64
N LYS A 77 -23.73 -1.98 -18.58
CA LYS A 77 -22.80 -1.59 -17.50
C LYS A 77 -21.48 -1.04 -18.00
N LEU A 78 -20.81 -1.69 -18.95
CA LEU A 78 -19.46 -1.32 -19.39
C LEU A 78 -19.44 -0.23 -20.48
N ASN A 79 -20.54 -0.10 -21.22
CA ASN A 79 -20.64 0.91 -22.29
C ASN A 79 -20.48 2.32 -21.70
N GLY A 80 -19.50 3.07 -22.21
CA GLY A 80 -19.12 4.39 -21.68
C GLY A 80 -18.00 4.38 -20.64
N SER A 81 -17.67 3.21 -20.04
CA SER A 81 -16.49 3.07 -19.17
C SER A 81 -15.24 2.58 -19.91
N THR A 82 -15.37 2.20 -21.18
CA THR A 82 -14.29 1.73 -22.04
C THR A 82 -14.02 2.76 -23.13
N ASN A 83 -13.06 3.65 -22.93
CA ASN A 83 -12.72 4.73 -23.86
C ASN A 83 -11.42 4.43 -24.59
N PRO A 84 -11.46 4.03 -25.90
CA PRO A 84 -10.24 3.74 -26.63
C PRO A 84 -9.48 5.01 -26.97
N LEU A 85 -8.16 4.97 -26.79
CA LEU A 85 -7.22 6.00 -27.20
C LEU A 85 -6.39 5.51 -28.39
N PHE A 86 -6.53 6.14 -29.55
CA PHE A 86 -5.76 5.77 -30.73
C PHE A 86 -4.28 6.17 -30.61
N LEU A 87 -3.38 5.26 -30.98
CA LEU A 87 -1.93 5.48 -30.95
C LEU A 87 -1.39 6.29 -32.13
N ASN A 88 -2.25 6.69 -33.07
CA ASN A 88 -1.88 7.48 -34.24
C ASN A 88 -1.70 8.98 -33.97
N GLY A 89 -2.18 9.46 -32.81
CA GLY A 89 -2.01 10.85 -32.38
C GLY A 89 -0.54 11.20 -32.09
N THR A 90 -0.24 12.47 -31.90
CA THR A 90 1.10 13.00 -31.62
C THR A 90 1.37 13.24 -30.14
N ARG A 91 0.34 13.34 -29.30
CA ARG A 91 0.50 13.59 -27.87
C ARG A 91 0.95 12.33 -27.12
N PRO A 92 1.93 12.42 -26.20
CA PRO A 92 2.29 11.31 -25.33
C PRO A 92 1.10 10.80 -24.53
N LEU A 93 1.15 9.53 -24.14
CA LEU A 93 0.21 8.92 -23.21
C LEU A 93 0.78 9.06 -21.78
N ASP A 94 0.83 10.29 -21.26
CA ASP A 94 1.47 10.64 -19.98
C ASP A 94 0.51 10.67 -18.80
N ASP A 95 -0.80 10.69 -19.05
CA ASP A 95 -1.85 10.73 -18.02
C ASP A 95 -2.21 9.35 -17.43
N GLN A 96 -1.73 8.24 -18.02
CA GLN A 96 -1.99 6.90 -17.54
C GLN A 96 -1.35 6.67 -16.18
N THR A 97 -2.05 5.91 -15.33
CA THR A 97 -1.57 5.59 -13.99
C THR A 97 -0.86 4.24 -13.94
N ASP A 98 0.06 4.07 -13.02
CA ASP A 98 0.78 2.82 -12.77
C ASP A 98 -0.02 1.82 -11.90
N GLU A 99 -1.20 2.21 -11.44
CA GLU A 99 -2.11 1.34 -10.69
C GLU A 99 -3.00 0.50 -11.61
N ASP A 100 -3.25 0.98 -12.83
CA ASP A 100 -4.18 0.41 -13.77
C ASP A 100 -3.55 -0.61 -14.72
N ILE A 101 -4.40 -1.34 -15.39
CA ILE A 101 -4.07 -2.34 -16.40
C ILE A 101 -4.66 -1.87 -17.72
N TYR A 102 -3.96 -2.13 -18.80
CA TYR A 102 -4.31 -1.65 -20.13
C TYR A 102 -4.35 -2.78 -21.13
N LEU A 103 -5.18 -2.65 -22.13
CA LEU A 103 -5.15 -3.45 -23.36
C LEU A 103 -4.56 -2.64 -24.49
N ALA A 104 -3.49 -3.15 -25.11
CA ALA A 104 -2.98 -2.68 -26.38
C ALA A 104 -3.71 -3.42 -27.49
N ILE A 105 -4.34 -2.70 -28.40
CA ILE A 105 -5.25 -3.23 -29.39
C ILE A 105 -4.69 -2.97 -30.78
N ARG A 106 -4.71 -4.02 -31.61
CA ARG A 106 -4.45 -3.96 -33.05
C ARG A 106 -5.76 -4.17 -33.78
N LEU A 107 -6.16 -3.17 -34.54
CA LEU A 107 -7.37 -3.14 -35.34
C LEU A 107 -7.00 -3.40 -36.79
N LEU A 108 -7.58 -4.40 -37.41
CA LEU A 108 -7.26 -4.82 -38.77
C LEU A 108 -8.50 -4.77 -39.66
N ARG A 109 -8.31 -4.22 -40.84
CA ARG A 109 -9.29 -4.33 -41.92
C ARG A 109 -8.70 -5.21 -43.00
N LYS A 110 -9.29 -6.38 -43.21
CA LYS A 110 -8.94 -7.32 -44.24
C LYS A 110 -9.92 -7.23 -45.43
N ASP A 111 -9.45 -7.55 -46.64
CA ASP A 111 -10.33 -7.75 -47.75
C ASP A 111 -10.87 -9.20 -47.81
N GLU A 112 -11.66 -9.48 -48.80
CA GLU A 112 -12.27 -10.81 -49.03
C GLU A 112 -11.21 -11.93 -49.22
N THR A 113 -9.99 -11.57 -49.58
CA THR A 113 -8.86 -12.51 -49.70
C THR A 113 -8.08 -12.69 -48.40
N GLY A 114 -8.44 -12.01 -47.33
CA GLY A 114 -7.73 -12.02 -46.05
C GLY A 114 -6.49 -11.10 -45.98
N LYS A 115 -6.24 -10.30 -47.03
CA LYS A 115 -5.11 -9.35 -47.07
C LYS A 115 -5.45 -8.09 -46.25
N ILE A 116 -4.54 -7.70 -45.38
CA ILE A 116 -4.68 -6.50 -44.56
C ILE A 116 -4.60 -5.25 -45.44
N LYS A 117 -5.67 -4.46 -45.49
CA LYS A 117 -5.77 -3.17 -46.18
C LYS A 117 -5.48 -2.00 -45.27
N GLU A 118 -5.88 -2.08 -44.02
CA GLU A 118 -5.75 -1.00 -43.06
C GLU A 118 -5.38 -1.58 -41.67
N LYS A 119 -4.58 -0.84 -40.95
CA LYS A 119 -4.11 -1.24 -39.63
C LYS A 119 -4.06 -0.02 -38.71
N ASP A 120 -4.78 -0.08 -37.60
CA ASP A 120 -4.77 0.92 -36.56
C ASP A 120 -4.44 0.32 -35.20
N TYR A 121 -4.07 1.19 -34.28
CA TYR A 121 -3.64 0.81 -32.94
C TYR A 121 -4.35 1.68 -31.90
N ALA A 122 -4.85 1.05 -30.85
CA ALA A 122 -5.51 1.73 -29.75
C ALA A 122 -5.08 1.17 -28.39
N VAL A 123 -5.38 1.89 -27.33
CA VAL A 123 -5.22 1.47 -25.93
C VAL A 123 -6.54 1.67 -25.23
N ILE A 124 -6.93 0.70 -24.41
CA ILE A 124 -8.07 0.81 -23.47
C ILE A 124 -7.56 0.55 -22.07
N GLU A 125 -7.93 1.44 -21.15
CA GLU A 125 -7.77 1.21 -19.71
C GLU A 125 -8.87 0.29 -19.20
N LEU A 126 -8.52 -0.73 -18.41
CA LEU A 126 -9.50 -1.63 -17.81
C LEU A 126 -10.17 -0.97 -16.60
N PRO A 127 -11.50 -0.78 -16.60
CA PRO A 127 -12.21 -0.13 -15.50
C PRO A 127 -12.38 -1.05 -14.28
N THR A 128 -11.25 -1.58 -13.77
CA THR A 128 -11.23 -2.53 -12.65
C THR A 128 -11.66 -1.90 -11.33
N GLY A 129 -11.57 -0.58 -11.20
CA GLY A 129 -12.04 0.16 -10.03
C GLY A 129 -13.54 0.10 -9.84
N ASP A 130 -14.30 0.12 -10.93
CA ASP A 130 -15.76 0.17 -10.93
C ASP A 130 -16.40 -1.22 -10.97
N PHE A 131 -15.83 -2.16 -11.72
CA PHE A 131 -16.41 -3.47 -11.99
C PHE A 131 -15.67 -4.63 -11.33
N GLY A 132 -14.52 -4.38 -10.71
CA GLY A 132 -13.62 -5.43 -10.22
C GLY A 132 -12.88 -6.11 -11.37
N ARG A 133 -12.10 -7.15 -11.03
CA ARG A 133 -11.27 -7.87 -11.99
C ARG A 133 -11.95 -9.11 -12.55
N PHE A 134 -12.87 -9.70 -11.79
CA PHE A 134 -13.51 -10.96 -12.10
C PHE A 134 -15.01 -10.74 -12.31
N ILE A 135 -15.51 -11.23 -13.44
CA ILE A 135 -16.93 -11.21 -13.78
C ILE A 135 -17.45 -12.65 -13.67
N GLN A 136 -18.44 -12.86 -12.81
CA GLN A 136 -19.14 -14.14 -12.74
C GLN A 136 -20.12 -14.24 -13.90
N LEU A 137 -20.00 -15.32 -14.65
CA LEU A 137 -20.88 -15.67 -15.75
C LEU A 137 -22.04 -16.56 -15.25
N PRO A 138 -23.08 -16.78 -16.05
CA PRO A 138 -24.13 -17.74 -15.72
C PRO A 138 -23.52 -19.13 -15.43
N ASP A 139 -23.92 -19.71 -14.32
CA ASP A 139 -23.52 -21.06 -13.92
C ASP A 139 -24.23 -22.08 -14.80
N SER A 140 -23.56 -23.16 -15.15
CA SER A 140 -24.17 -24.27 -15.91
C SER A 140 -23.63 -25.61 -15.40
N ASP A 141 -24.48 -26.64 -15.41
CA ASP A 141 -24.11 -28.01 -15.02
C ASP A 141 -23.45 -28.15 -13.64
N GLY A 142 -23.84 -27.29 -12.66
CA GLY A 142 -23.26 -27.27 -11.32
C GLY A 142 -21.83 -26.73 -11.28
N LYS A 143 -21.41 -26.03 -12.34
CA LYS A 143 -20.10 -25.40 -12.48
C LYS A 143 -20.23 -23.89 -12.42
N THR A 144 -19.34 -23.28 -11.69
CA THR A 144 -19.23 -21.82 -11.60
C THR A 144 -18.22 -21.29 -12.59
N TYR A 145 -18.63 -20.32 -13.38
CA TYR A 145 -17.78 -19.73 -14.40
C TYR A 145 -17.41 -18.30 -14.07
N LEU A 146 -16.13 -18.01 -14.20
CA LEU A 146 -15.56 -16.68 -14.02
C LEU A 146 -14.79 -16.28 -15.27
N MET A 147 -14.72 -14.99 -15.52
CA MET A 147 -13.91 -14.42 -16.58
C MET A 147 -13.19 -13.18 -16.08
N PHE A 148 -11.92 -13.00 -16.48
CA PHE A 148 -11.24 -11.74 -16.28
C PHE A 148 -11.90 -10.62 -17.08
N LEU A 149 -12.03 -9.44 -16.50
CA LEU A 149 -12.56 -8.26 -17.18
C LEU A 149 -11.80 -7.96 -18.49
N ASP A 150 -10.51 -8.31 -18.54
CA ASP A 150 -9.68 -8.28 -19.75
C ASP A 150 -10.32 -9.02 -20.91
N ASP A 151 -10.77 -10.26 -20.68
CA ASP A 151 -11.36 -11.11 -21.70
C ASP A 151 -12.79 -10.71 -22.03
N VAL A 152 -13.53 -10.21 -21.05
CA VAL A 152 -14.84 -9.57 -21.29
C VAL A 152 -14.66 -8.42 -22.29
N ILE A 153 -13.69 -7.55 -22.10
CA ILE A 153 -13.45 -6.41 -23.00
C ILE A 153 -12.90 -6.89 -24.34
N ARG A 154 -12.02 -7.91 -24.38
CA ARG A 154 -11.55 -8.52 -25.66
C ARG A 154 -12.71 -9.00 -26.52
N TYR A 155 -13.65 -9.73 -25.93
CA TYR A 155 -14.86 -10.17 -26.62
C TYR A 155 -15.71 -8.99 -27.12
N CYS A 156 -15.78 -7.90 -26.36
CA CYS A 156 -16.59 -6.74 -26.67
C CYS A 156 -15.94 -5.75 -27.67
N LEU A 157 -14.71 -5.96 -28.14
CA LEU A 157 -14.01 -5.05 -29.05
C LEU A 157 -14.84 -4.70 -30.31
N PRO A 158 -15.55 -5.64 -30.97
CA PRO A 158 -16.42 -5.31 -32.12
C PRO A 158 -17.55 -4.33 -31.76
N MET A 159 -18.00 -4.36 -30.50
CA MET A 159 -19.05 -3.44 -30.01
C MET A 159 -18.45 -2.08 -29.59
N ILE A 160 -17.25 -2.07 -29.05
CA ILE A 160 -16.51 -0.84 -28.66
C ILE A 160 -16.17 -0.02 -29.89
N PHE A 161 -15.74 -0.67 -30.98
CA PHE A 161 -15.38 -0.03 -32.24
C PHE A 161 -16.53 -0.07 -33.27
N VAL A 162 -17.78 -0.12 -32.82
CA VAL A 162 -18.94 -0.12 -33.67
C VAL A 162 -18.96 1.09 -34.61
N GLY A 163 -19.30 0.87 -35.88
CA GLY A 163 -19.27 1.92 -36.91
C GLY A 163 -17.93 2.11 -37.60
N MET A 164 -16.86 1.52 -37.09
CA MET A 164 -15.57 1.44 -37.76
C MET A 164 -15.48 0.18 -38.64
N LYS A 165 -14.81 0.28 -39.78
CA LYS A 165 -14.79 -0.80 -40.77
C LYS A 165 -13.70 -1.86 -40.53
N TYR A 166 -13.37 -2.17 -39.25
CA TYR A 166 -12.44 -3.22 -38.91
C TYR A 166 -13.11 -4.59 -38.94
N THR A 167 -12.37 -5.61 -39.36
CA THR A 167 -12.83 -7.00 -39.47
C THR A 167 -12.25 -7.90 -38.39
N ASP A 168 -11.09 -7.54 -37.85
CA ASP A 168 -10.38 -8.34 -36.88
C ASP A 168 -9.82 -7.46 -35.75
N TYR A 169 -9.80 -8.02 -34.56
CA TYR A 169 -9.40 -7.34 -33.34
C TYR A 169 -8.44 -8.24 -32.56
N GLU A 170 -7.30 -7.71 -32.21
CA GLU A 170 -6.33 -8.38 -31.33
C GLU A 170 -6.03 -7.48 -30.15
N ALA A 171 -6.00 -8.03 -28.93
CA ALA A 171 -5.73 -7.24 -27.75
C ALA A 171 -4.81 -7.98 -26.77
N TYR A 172 -3.84 -7.25 -26.27
CA TYR A 172 -2.75 -7.74 -25.45
C TYR A 172 -2.64 -6.90 -24.18
N THR A 173 -2.55 -7.54 -23.03
CA THR A 173 -2.47 -6.84 -21.75
C THR A 173 -1.08 -6.26 -21.54
N PHE A 174 -1.01 -5.05 -21.03
CA PHE A 174 0.23 -4.47 -20.54
C PHE A 174 0.02 -3.65 -19.27
N LYS A 175 1.10 -3.46 -18.55
CA LYS A 175 1.20 -2.63 -17.38
C LYS A 175 2.56 -1.98 -17.31
N PHE A 176 2.64 -0.78 -16.76
CA PHE A 176 3.90 -0.11 -16.50
C PHE A 176 3.96 0.37 -15.05
N THR A 177 5.17 0.65 -14.58
CA THR A 177 5.41 1.29 -13.29
C THR A 177 6.24 2.52 -13.55
N LYS A 178 5.77 3.67 -13.07
CA LYS A 178 6.47 4.94 -13.17
C LYS A 178 7.42 5.13 -11.99
N ASP A 179 8.40 6.01 -12.15
CA ASP A 179 9.24 6.43 -11.03
C ASP A 179 8.37 7.07 -9.94
N ALA A 180 8.43 6.51 -8.76
CA ALA A 180 7.65 6.97 -7.61
C ALA A 180 8.37 8.05 -6.77
N GLU A 181 9.59 8.42 -7.14
CA GLU A 181 10.33 9.46 -6.43
C GLU A 181 9.70 10.83 -6.73
N MET A 182 9.32 11.53 -5.67
CA MET A 182 8.84 12.90 -5.77
C MET A 182 10.00 13.85 -5.47
N GLU A 183 10.37 14.68 -6.44
CA GLU A 183 11.18 15.85 -6.17
C GLU A 183 10.29 16.93 -5.52
N ILE A 184 10.54 17.18 -4.25
CA ILE A 184 9.89 18.28 -3.54
C ILE A 184 10.67 19.53 -3.84
N ASP A 185 10.03 20.47 -4.51
CA ASP A 185 10.56 21.80 -4.81
C ASP A 185 11.04 22.48 -3.53
N SER A 186 12.28 22.94 -3.50
CA SER A 186 12.90 23.63 -2.36
C SER A 186 12.43 25.10 -2.21
N ASP A 187 11.52 25.57 -3.06
CA ASP A 187 11.00 26.93 -2.96
C ASP A 187 10.29 27.18 -1.62
N LEU A 188 10.87 28.04 -0.80
CA LEU A 188 10.37 28.42 0.52
C LEU A 188 9.06 29.24 0.49
N ARG A 189 8.62 29.70 -0.67
CA ARG A 189 7.44 30.56 -0.83
C ARG A 189 6.14 29.80 -1.04
N THR A 190 6.22 28.52 -1.43
CA THR A 190 5.06 27.67 -1.68
C THR A 190 4.71 26.84 -0.46
N GLY A 191 3.46 26.80 -0.05
CA GLY A 191 3.00 25.99 1.08
C GLY A 191 3.22 24.47 0.84
N VAL A 192 3.55 23.72 1.89
CA VAL A 192 3.88 22.29 1.85
C VAL A 192 2.83 21.46 1.10
N LEU A 193 1.54 21.74 1.32
CA LEU A 193 0.43 21.08 0.62
C LEU A 193 0.45 21.31 -0.90
N GLN A 194 0.78 22.53 -1.32
CA GLN A 194 0.86 22.86 -2.74
C GLN A 194 2.07 22.19 -3.40
N LYS A 195 3.21 22.15 -2.71
CA LYS A 195 4.41 21.46 -3.17
C LYS A 195 4.14 19.96 -3.39
N ILE A 196 3.53 19.31 -2.40
CA ILE A 196 3.22 17.87 -2.50
C ILE A 196 2.13 17.62 -3.53
N SER A 197 1.10 18.46 -3.62
CA SER A 197 0.08 18.35 -4.66
C SER A 197 0.68 18.49 -6.07
N LYS A 198 1.66 19.38 -6.25
CA LYS A 198 2.41 19.55 -7.50
C LYS A 198 3.31 18.32 -7.75
N GLY A 199 4.00 17.82 -6.73
CA GLY A 199 4.80 16.59 -6.79
C GLY A 199 3.98 15.33 -7.13
N VAL A 200 2.78 15.18 -6.56
CA VAL A 200 1.86 14.07 -6.91
C VAL A 200 1.39 14.18 -8.37
N LYS A 201 1.14 15.40 -8.85
CA LYS A 201 0.79 15.63 -10.27
C LYS A 201 1.97 15.37 -11.20
N SER A 202 3.20 15.78 -10.81
CA SER A 202 4.40 15.52 -11.61
C SER A 202 4.76 14.02 -11.66
N ARG A 203 4.51 13.27 -10.57
CA ARG A 203 4.69 11.80 -10.54
C ARG A 203 3.78 11.09 -11.55
N LYS A 204 2.56 11.58 -11.77
CA LYS A 204 1.69 11.04 -12.83
C LYS A 204 2.32 11.17 -14.23
N LYS A 205 3.16 12.17 -14.43
CA LYS A 205 3.94 12.40 -15.66
C LYS A 205 5.33 11.77 -15.63
N GLY A 206 5.68 11.03 -14.57
CA GLY A 206 6.95 10.36 -14.39
C GLY A 206 7.22 9.35 -15.50
N GLU A 207 8.50 9.16 -15.84
CA GLU A 207 8.92 8.20 -16.86
C GLU A 207 8.67 6.76 -16.41
N PRO A 208 8.22 5.88 -17.31
CA PRO A 208 8.07 4.46 -17.00
C PRO A 208 9.43 3.83 -16.73
N ILE A 209 9.64 3.28 -15.54
CA ILE A 209 10.88 2.54 -15.18
C ILE A 209 10.75 1.03 -15.40
N ARG A 210 9.54 0.52 -15.55
CA ARG A 210 9.25 -0.88 -15.80
C ARG A 210 8.01 -1.01 -16.68
N PHE A 211 8.10 -1.83 -17.70
CA PHE A 211 7.04 -2.13 -18.63
C PHE A 211 6.87 -3.64 -18.78
N VAL A 212 5.71 -4.15 -18.37
CA VAL A 212 5.34 -5.57 -18.48
C VAL A 212 4.25 -5.71 -19.52
N TYR A 213 4.38 -6.66 -20.44
CA TYR A 213 3.48 -6.84 -21.55
C TYR A 213 3.29 -8.31 -21.89
N ASP A 214 2.16 -8.64 -22.50
CA ASP A 214 1.87 -9.98 -23.01
C ASP A 214 2.93 -10.34 -24.08
N GLU A 215 3.65 -11.46 -23.89
CA GLU A 215 4.71 -11.90 -24.81
C GLU A 215 4.23 -12.16 -26.24
N GLN A 216 2.92 -12.43 -26.41
CA GLN A 216 2.31 -12.65 -27.72
C GLN A 216 2.04 -11.36 -28.49
N ILE A 217 2.31 -10.18 -27.91
CA ILE A 217 2.09 -8.90 -28.57
C ILE A 217 2.90 -8.78 -29.87
N PRO A 218 2.29 -8.42 -31.01
CA PRO A 218 3.01 -8.23 -32.26
C PRO A 218 4.05 -7.11 -32.19
N LYS A 219 5.19 -7.33 -32.83
CA LYS A 219 6.33 -6.39 -32.80
C LYS A 219 5.98 -4.97 -33.28
N ASP A 220 5.07 -4.85 -34.25
CA ASP A 220 4.62 -3.57 -34.79
C ASP A 220 3.79 -2.80 -33.74
N LEU A 221 2.86 -3.48 -33.04
CA LEU A 221 2.08 -2.89 -31.96
C LEU A 221 2.99 -2.51 -30.78
N LEU A 222 3.89 -3.42 -30.36
CA LEU A 222 4.83 -3.16 -29.27
C LEU A 222 5.70 -1.92 -29.54
N LYS A 223 6.25 -1.81 -30.77
CA LYS A 223 7.05 -0.66 -31.17
C LYS A 223 6.25 0.65 -31.12
N LYS A 224 5.00 0.62 -31.58
CA LYS A 224 4.12 1.80 -31.57
C LYS A 224 3.78 2.20 -30.13
N LEU A 225 3.44 1.21 -29.29
CA LEU A 225 3.08 1.40 -27.89
C LEU A 225 4.23 1.98 -27.06
N THR A 226 5.41 1.36 -27.13
CA THR A 226 6.59 1.82 -26.39
C THR A 226 7.03 3.23 -26.81
N GLY A 227 6.94 3.54 -28.12
CA GLY A 227 7.21 4.90 -28.61
C GLY A 227 6.23 5.95 -28.09
N ARG A 228 4.97 5.58 -27.88
CA ARG A 228 3.94 6.50 -27.37
C ARG A 228 3.97 6.68 -25.85
N LEU A 229 4.47 5.68 -25.13
CA LEU A 229 4.63 5.71 -23.67
C LEU A 229 6.01 6.23 -23.25
N ASN A 230 6.87 6.62 -24.20
CA ASN A 230 8.27 7.01 -23.94
C ASN A 230 9.04 5.94 -23.13
N VAL A 231 8.74 4.65 -23.36
CA VAL A 231 9.49 3.54 -22.75
C VAL A 231 10.81 3.38 -23.50
N ASP A 232 11.92 3.76 -22.86
CA ASP A 232 13.25 3.68 -23.47
C ASP A 232 13.75 2.23 -23.55
N LYS A 233 14.82 2.02 -24.33
CA LYS A 233 15.53 0.74 -24.42
C LYS A 233 16.23 0.36 -23.13
N ASN A 234 16.56 1.34 -22.31
CA ASN A 234 17.20 1.16 -21.00
C ASN A 234 16.19 0.78 -19.89
N ASP A 235 14.90 1.00 -20.12
CA ASP A 235 13.85 0.63 -19.20
C ASP A 235 13.70 -0.89 -19.09
N THR A 236 13.32 -1.37 -17.93
CA THR A 236 13.10 -2.79 -17.71
C THR A 236 11.83 -3.24 -18.45
N ARG A 237 12.01 -3.87 -19.62
CA ARG A 237 10.93 -4.49 -20.38
C ARG A 237 10.82 -5.96 -20.04
N VAL A 238 9.66 -6.40 -19.64
CA VAL A 238 9.38 -7.78 -19.20
C VAL A 238 8.28 -8.35 -20.07
N ALA A 239 8.61 -9.36 -20.86
CA ALA A 239 7.60 -10.18 -21.51
C ALA A 239 6.99 -11.13 -20.48
N GLY A 240 5.67 -11.14 -20.38
CA GLY A 240 4.93 -11.93 -19.41
C GLY A 240 3.75 -12.66 -20.04
N GLY A 241 2.89 -13.24 -19.22
CA GLY A 241 1.71 -13.93 -19.68
C GLY A 241 0.56 -13.00 -20.11
N ARG A 242 -0.59 -13.61 -20.38
CA ARG A 242 -1.81 -12.93 -20.83
C ARG A 242 -2.38 -11.97 -19.80
N TYR A 243 -2.19 -12.23 -18.50
CA TYR A 243 -2.74 -11.43 -17.41
C TYR A 243 -1.65 -10.84 -16.55
N HIS A 244 -1.90 -9.65 -16.02
CA HIS A 244 -0.98 -8.94 -15.13
C HIS A 244 -1.69 -8.51 -13.85
N ASN A 245 -0.93 -7.98 -12.88
CA ASN A 245 -1.45 -7.45 -11.62
C ASN A 245 -2.15 -8.50 -10.73
N PHE A 246 -1.49 -9.62 -10.50
CA PHE A 246 -2.03 -10.74 -9.73
C PHE A 246 -2.40 -10.44 -8.26
N LYS A 247 -2.07 -9.25 -7.74
CA LYS A 247 -2.64 -8.79 -6.46
C LYS A 247 -4.16 -8.78 -6.45
N ASP A 248 -4.79 -8.72 -7.64
CA ASP A 248 -6.25 -8.75 -7.79
C ASP A 248 -6.84 -10.11 -7.39
N LEU A 249 -6.04 -11.20 -7.40
CA LEU A 249 -6.44 -12.51 -6.89
C LEU A 249 -6.80 -12.50 -5.40
N MET A 250 -6.29 -11.52 -4.63
CA MET A 250 -6.72 -11.32 -3.23
C MET A 250 -8.22 -10.99 -3.11
N LYS A 251 -8.84 -10.54 -4.20
CA LYS A 251 -10.27 -10.25 -4.32
C LYS A 251 -11.01 -11.31 -5.16
N PHE A 252 -10.41 -12.49 -5.32
CA PHE A 252 -11.05 -13.58 -6.05
C PHE A 252 -12.40 -13.90 -5.41
N PRO A 253 -13.49 -13.96 -6.19
CA PRO A 253 -14.84 -14.14 -5.65
C PRO A 253 -15.03 -15.55 -5.05
N VAL A 254 -15.81 -15.65 -4.00
CA VAL A 254 -16.08 -16.91 -3.30
C VAL A 254 -16.95 -17.85 -4.12
N CYS A 255 -17.87 -17.29 -4.92
CA CYS A 255 -18.77 -18.02 -5.80
C CYS A 255 -19.59 -19.15 -5.12
N GLY A 256 -19.97 -18.93 -3.86
CA GLY A 256 -20.67 -19.94 -3.06
C GLY A 256 -19.77 -20.95 -2.32
N HIS A 257 -18.49 -21.04 -2.68
CA HIS A 257 -17.52 -21.99 -2.11
C HIS A 257 -16.85 -21.41 -0.84
N HIS A 258 -17.63 -21.21 0.22
CA HIS A 258 -17.14 -20.65 1.48
C HIS A 258 -16.12 -21.56 2.18
N GLU A 259 -16.20 -22.87 1.95
CA GLU A 259 -15.30 -23.90 2.47
C GLU A 259 -13.88 -23.79 1.94
N LEU A 260 -13.68 -23.16 0.77
CA LEU A 260 -12.35 -22.91 0.18
C LEU A 260 -11.65 -21.67 0.74
N LYS A 261 -12.30 -20.96 1.65
CA LYS A 261 -11.70 -19.81 2.33
C LYS A 261 -11.38 -20.13 3.78
N TYR A 262 -10.28 -19.55 4.23
CA TYR A 262 -10.03 -19.51 5.68
C TYR A 262 -11.18 -18.80 6.38
N PRO A 263 -11.58 -19.27 7.58
CA PRO A 263 -12.59 -18.61 8.39
C PRO A 263 -12.24 -17.13 8.59
N VAL A 264 -13.21 -16.26 8.40
CA VAL A 264 -13.02 -14.84 8.68
C VAL A 264 -12.92 -14.67 10.19
N TRP A 265 -11.81 -14.10 10.65
CA TRP A 265 -11.66 -13.79 12.06
C TRP A 265 -12.49 -12.54 12.40
N GLU A 266 -13.46 -12.71 13.29
CA GLU A 266 -14.24 -11.59 13.82
C GLU A 266 -13.57 -11.05 15.09
N PRO A 267 -13.14 -9.76 15.08
CA PRO A 267 -12.51 -9.15 16.25
C PRO A 267 -13.49 -9.07 17.42
N ILE A 268 -13.04 -9.50 18.59
CA ILE A 268 -13.84 -9.48 19.80
C ILE A 268 -13.77 -8.12 20.51
N PHE A 269 -14.83 -7.76 21.21
CA PHE A 269 -14.80 -6.66 22.17
C PHE A 269 -14.37 -7.20 23.55
N LYS A 270 -13.43 -6.53 24.19
CA LYS A 270 -13.10 -6.82 25.59
C LYS A 270 -14.31 -6.52 26.47
N PRO A 271 -14.81 -7.48 27.27
CA PRO A 271 -16.02 -7.28 28.08
C PRO A 271 -15.94 -6.03 28.95
N GLU A 272 -14.79 -5.81 29.61
CA GLU A 272 -14.57 -4.65 30.48
C GLU A 272 -14.54 -3.30 29.76
N LEU A 273 -14.43 -3.28 28.44
CA LEU A 273 -14.43 -2.07 27.61
C LEU A 273 -15.69 -1.94 26.75
N ASN A 274 -16.61 -2.90 26.83
CA ASN A 274 -17.84 -2.91 26.01
C ASN A 274 -19.11 -2.50 26.78
N GLY A 275 -18.98 -2.15 28.06
CA GLY A 275 -20.07 -1.70 28.88
C GLY A 275 -20.55 -0.26 28.58
N MET A 276 -21.46 0.22 29.43
CA MET A 276 -22.02 1.58 29.38
C MET A 276 -21.16 2.60 30.12
N GLU A 277 -20.15 2.17 30.87
CA GLU A 277 -19.26 3.06 31.61
C GLU A 277 -18.34 3.84 30.63
N SER A 278 -18.00 5.06 31.05
CA SER A 278 -17.07 5.93 30.32
C SER A 278 -15.71 5.27 30.14
N LEU A 279 -15.26 5.14 28.89
CA LEU A 279 -13.94 4.59 28.56
C LEU A 279 -12.81 5.48 29.09
N LEU A 280 -12.98 6.80 29.07
CA LEU A 280 -12.01 7.73 29.65
C LEU A 280 -11.85 7.49 31.15
N THR A 281 -12.93 7.22 31.86
CA THR A 281 -12.89 6.88 33.28
C THR A 281 -12.23 5.53 33.55
N LEU A 282 -12.53 4.52 32.74
CA LEU A 282 -11.90 3.19 32.84
C LEU A 282 -10.38 3.25 32.59
N ILE A 283 -9.92 4.05 31.64
CA ILE A 283 -8.50 4.23 31.35
C ILE A 283 -7.78 4.95 32.52
N ARG A 284 -8.42 5.94 33.15
CA ARG A 284 -7.84 6.62 34.33
C ARG A 284 -7.67 5.70 35.53
N ARG A 285 -8.56 4.73 35.71
CA ARG A 285 -8.47 3.78 36.82
C ARG A 285 -7.38 2.74 36.65
N LYS A 286 -7.17 2.31 35.40
CA LYS A 286 -6.20 1.28 35.05
C LYS A 286 -5.85 1.36 33.59
N ASP A 287 -4.58 1.14 33.25
CA ASP A 287 -4.10 1.02 31.88
C ASP A 287 -4.90 -0.04 31.12
N ARG A 288 -5.20 0.25 29.87
CA ARG A 288 -5.94 -0.64 28.98
C ARG A 288 -5.10 -0.91 27.72
N SER A 289 -5.18 -2.13 27.22
CA SER A 289 -4.51 -2.50 25.97
C SER A 289 -5.48 -3.14 24.98
N LEU A 290 -5.25 -2.88 23.71
CA LEU A 290 -5.91 -3.57 22.61
C LEU A 290 -4.85 -4.28 21.76
N HIS A 291 -5.14 -5.49 21.33
CA HIS A 291 -4.29 -6.29 20.47
C HIS A 291 -5.02 -6.61 19.19
N TYR A 292 -4.61 -5.98 18.09
CA TYR A 292 -5.19 -6.20 16.77
C TYR A 292 -4.52 -7.38 16.07
N PRO A 293 -5.21 -8.09 15.17
CA PRO A 293 -6.60 -7.94 14.76
C PRO A 293 -7.63 -8.60 15.69
N TYR A 294 -7.21 -9.17 16.81
CA TYR A 294 -8.04 -9.98 17.69
C TYR A 294 -9.05 -9.18 18.50
N HIS A 295 -8.69 -7.95 18.91
CA HIS A 295 -9.60 -7.01 19.53
C HIS A 295 -10.15 -6.01 18.51
N SER A 296 -11.43 -5.65 18.68
CA SER A 296 -12.08 -4.69 17.78
C SER A 296 -11.46 -3.29 17.90
N PHE A 297 -11.12 -2.71 16.75
CA PHE A 297 -10.68 -1.32 16.65
C PHE A 297 -11.80 -0.32 16.97
N ASP A 298 -13.07 -0.75 16.90
CA ASP A 298 -14.19 0.09 17.26
C ASP A 298 -14.15 0.52 18.74
N THR A 299 -13.48 -0.22 19.62
CA THR A 299 -13.20 0.24 21.00
C THR A 299 -12.37 1.53 20.99
N PHE A 300 -11.31 1.61 20.17
CA PHE A 300 -10.53 2.83 20.02
C PHE A 300 -11.36 3.97 19.42
N ILE A 301 -12.18 3.67 18.41
CA ILE A 301 -13.12 4.66 17.84
C ILE A 301 -14.08 5.20 18.90
N ARG A 302 -14.58 4.35 19.81
CA ARG A 302 -15.43 4.78 20.93
C ARG A 302 -14.71 5.73 21.87
N VAL A 303 -13.42 5.49 22.19
CA VAL A 303 -12.61 6.42 23.00
C VAL A 303 -12.53 7.79 22.32
N LEU A 304 -12.26 7.85 21.02
CA LEU A 304 -12.23 9.11 20.28
C LEU A 304 -13.60 9.82 20.23
N ARG A 305 -14.66 9.06 20.02
CA ARG A 305 -16.03 9.61 19.99
C ARG A 305 -16.45 10.16 21.36
N GLU A 306 -16.11 9.44 22.42
CA GLU A 306 -16.34 9.92 23.79
C GLU A 306 -15.54 11.19 24.05
N ALA A 307 -14.25 11.22 23.68
CA ALA A 307 -13.44 12.43 23.79
C ALA A 307 -14.00 13.60 22.98
N ALA A 308 -14.60 13.35 21.83
CA ALA A 308 -15.21 14.39 21.00
C ALA A 308 -16.43 15.07 21.63
N ILE A 309 -17.23 14.32 22.40
CA ILE A 309 -18.48 14.83 23.00
C ILE A 309 -18.35 15.19 24.49
N SER A 310 -17.37 14.64 25.20
CA SER A 310 -17.22 14.86 26.64
C SER A 310 -16.89 16.32 26.97
N LYS A 311 -17.63 16.89 27.95
CA LYS A 311 -17.43 18.26 28.43
C LYS A 311 -16.11 18.45 29.19
N GLU A 312 -15.52 17.37 29.71
CA GLU A 312 -14.25 17.42 30.44
C GLU A 312 -13.04 17.54 29.49
N VAL A 313 -13.15 17.09 28.24
CA VAL A 313 -12.08 17.13 27.25
C VAL A 313 -11.94 18.55 26.68
N LYS A 314 -10.71 19.06 26.72
CA LYS A 314 -10.35 20.38 26.20
C LYS A 314 -9.60 20.32 24.86
N SER A 315 -8.73 19.31 24.74
CA SER A 315 -7.87 19.18 23.55
C SER A 315 -7.65 17.71 23.16
N ILE A 316 -7.39 17.51 21.86
CA ILE A 316 -7.01 16.23 21.30
C ILE A 316 -5.83 16.47 20.36
N LYS A 317 -4.70 15.76 20.56
CA LYS A 317 -3.56 15.78 19.65
C LYS A 317 -3.36 14.36 19.11
N MET A 318 -3.14 14.18 17.80
CA MET A 318 -3.03 12.86 17.20
C MET A 318 -2.06 12.83 16.02
N THR A 319 -1.25 11.77 15.91
CA THR A 319 -0.44 11.52 14.72
C THR A 319 -1.18 10.60 13.76
N LEU A 320 -1.17 10.90 12.47
CA LEU A 320 -1.80 10.12 11.40
C LEU A 320 -0.79 9.88 10.29
N TYR A 321 -0.71 8.64 9.80
CA TYR A 321 0.19 8.24 8.74
C TYR A 321 -0.56 7.84 7.47
N ARG A 322 -1.50 6.92 7.59
CA ARG A 322 -2.39 6.46 6.52
C ARG A 322 -3.83 6.65 6.95
N LEU A 323 -4.67 7.10 6.02
CA LEU A 323 -6.06 7.42 6.29
C LEU A 323 -6.96 6.55 5.42
N ALA A 324 -7.96 5.92 6.05
CA ALA A 324 -8.99 5.18 5.32
C ALA A 324 -9.81 6.12 4.43
N LYS A 325 -10.30 5.64 3.29
CA LYS A 325 -11.14 6.41 2.37
C LYS A 325 -12.38 6.99 3.07
N ASP A 326 -12.95 6.25 4.02
CA ASP A 326 -14.07 6.67 4.87
C ASP A 326 -13.71 6.51 6.35
N SER A 327 -12.70 7.28 6.82
CA SER A 327 -12.13 7.15 8.15
C SER A 327 -13.07 7.61 9.26
N LYS A 328 -13.45 6.68 10.15
CA LYS A 328 -14.18 6.96 11.39
C LYS A 328 -13.33 7.79 12.36
N VAL A 329 -12.00 7.61 12.34
CA VAL A 329 -11.05 8.40 13.16
C VAL A 329 -11.16 9.87 12.80
N ILE A 330 -11.06 10.22 11.51
CA ILE A 330 -11.15 11.63 11.09
C ILE A 330 -12.53 12.21 11.37
N LYS A 331 -13.60 11.44 11.14
CA LYS A 331 -14.96 11.88 11.47
C LYS A 331 -15.09 12.23 12.95
N ALA A 332 -14.49 11.45 13.85
CA ALA A 332 -14.48 11.74 15.29
C ALA A 332 -13.67 13.02 15.62
N LEU A 333 -12.51 13.22 14.98
CA LEU A 333 -11.71 14.44 15.18
C LEU A 333 -12.41 15.70 14.67
N ILE A 334 -13.06 15.63 13.51
CA ILE A 334 -13.89 16.74 12.98
C ILE A 334 -15.05 17.04 13.93
N SER A 335 -15.71 15.99 14.45
CA SER A 335 -16.77 16.16 15.47
C SER A 335 -16.24 16.86 16.73
N ALA A 336 -15.04 16.47 17.19
CA ALA A 336 -14.40 17.10 18.34
C ALA A 336 -14.15 18.61 18.11
N ALA A 337 -13.60 18.97 16.95
CA ALA A 337 -13.37 20.38 16.61
C ALA A 337 -14.67 21.17 16.53
N LYS A 338 -15.70 20.63 15.90
CA LYS A 338 -17.04 21.25 15.84
C LYS A 338 -17.70 21.38 17.22
N ASN A 339 -17.37 20.50 18.17
CA ASN A 339 -17.79 20.58 19.57
C ASN A 339 -16.89 21.52 20.42
N GLY A 340 -16.06 22.35 19.78
CA GLY A 340 -15.24 23.36 20.45
C GLY A 340 -13.98 22.83 21.13
N LYS A 341 -13.52 21.62 20.81
CA LYS A 341 -12.25 21.10 21.32
C LYS A 341 -11.08 21.65 20.49
N LYS A 342 -9.94 21.94 21.14
CA LYS A 342 -8.70 22.24 20.42
C LYS A 342 -8.13 20.94 19.84
N VAL A 343 -8.20 20.77 18.52
CA VAL A 343 -7.72 19.55 17.86
C VAL A 343 -6.47 19.88 17.05
N THR A 344 -5.39 19.13 17.30
CA THR A 344 -4.13 19.17 16.53
C THR A 344 -3.85 17.81 15.93
N VAL A 345 -3.60 17.76 14.63
CA VAL A 345 -3.30 16.54 13.89
C VAL A 345 -1.98 16.69 13.17
N VAL A 346 -1.07 15.75 13.40
CA VAL A 346 0.18 15.64 12.65
C VAL A 346 0.03 14.59 11.56
N ILE A 347 0.22 14.98 10.30
CA ILE A 347 0.06 14.08 9.15
C ILE A 347 1.40 13.89 8.45
N GLU A 348 1.76 12.64 8.17
CA GLU A 348 2.83 12.28 7.26
C GLU A 348 2.31 12.32 5.81
N LEU A 349 2.59 13.40 5.09
CA LEU A 349 2.12 13.56 3.72
C LEU A 349 2.85 12.68 2.70
N LEU A 350 4.08 12.26 3.02
CA LEU A 350 4.91 11.41 2.15
C LEU A 350 4.63 9.91 2.35
N ALA A 351 3.45 9.56 2.90
CA ALA A 351 3.01 8.18 2.95
C ALA A 351 2.75 7.68 1.52
N ARG A 352 3.66 6.84 1.01
CA ARG A 352 3.60 6.34 -0.38
C ARG A 352 2.23 5.73 -0.69
N PHE A 353 1.65 6.11 -1.83
CA PHE A 353 0.36 5.69 -2.39
C PHE A 353 -0.90 6.24 -1.69
N ASP A 354 -0.77 6.99 -0.57
CA ASP A 354 -1.91 7.57 0.14
C ASP A 354 -1.94 9.11 0.08
N GLU A 355 -1.03 9.71 -0.69
CA GLU A 355 -0.81 11.17 -0.71
C GLU A 355 -2.06 11.95 -1.11
N ALA A 356 -2.77 11.48 -2.15
CA ALA A 356 -3.99 12.16 -2.62
C ALA A 356 -5.11 12.12 -1.56
N SER A 357 -5.26 10.97 -0.88
CA SER A 357 -6.21 10.80 0.22
C SER A 357 -5.83 11.70 1.40
N ASN A 358 -4.56 11.73 1.77
CA ASN A 358 -4.05 12.54 2.86
C ASN A 358 -4.23 14.04 2.58
N ILE A 359 -4.00 14.51 1.35
CA ILE A 359 -4.24 15.90 0.94
C ILE A 359 -5.73 16.27 1.07
N ASN A 360 -6.62 15.41 0.58
CA ASN A 360 -8.06 15.66 0.62
C ASN A 360 -8.58 15.74 2.08
N TRP A 361 -8.17 14.79 2.91
CA TRP A 361 -8.54 14.80 4.33
C TRP A 361 -7.93 15.97 5.08
N SER A 362 -6.69 16.36 4.76
CA SER A 362 -6.05 17.54 5.37
C SER A 362 -6.87 18.81 5.15
N LYS A 363 -7.35 19.04 3.92
CA LYS A 363 -8.23 20.17 3.61
C LYS A 363 -9.51 20.13 4.43
N LYS A 364 -10.21 18.99 4.44
CA LYS A 364 -11.46 18.83 5.22
C LYS A 364 -11.26 19.07 6.72
N MET A 365 -10.11 18.66 7.26
CA MET A 365 -9.79 18.91 8.67
C MET A 365 -9.50 20.39 8.95
N GLN A 366 -8.74 21.05 8.07
CA GLN A 366 -8.49 22.50 8.18
C GLN A 366 -9.77 23.30 8.07
N ASP A 367 -10.67 22.95 7.15
CA ASP A 367 -11.99 23.58 6.98
C ASP A 367 -12.88 23.41 8.23
N ALA A 368 -12.66 22.32 9.00
CA ALA A 368 -13.33 22.09 10.27
C ALA A 368 -12.66 22.77 11.48
N GLY A 369 -11.61 23.57 11.27
CA GLY A 369 -10.88 24.28 12.33
C GLY A 369 -9.83 23.44 13.06
N ILE A 370 -9.43 22.30 12.52
CA ILE A 370 -8.34 21.48 13.08
C ILE A 370 -6.99 22.07 12.70
N HIS A 371 -6.10 22.21 13.66
CA HIS A 371 -4.70 22.57 13.41
C HIS A 371 -3.96 21.36 12.82
N VAL A 372 -3.58 21.43 11.53
CA VAL A 372 -2.90 20.34 10.82
C VAL A 372 -1.44 20.70 10.62
N ILE A 373 -0.54 19.83 11.13
CA ILE A 373 0.92 19.94 11.01
C ILE A 373 1.39 18.88 10.00
N PHE A 374 2.21 19.28 9.05
CA PHE A 374 2.71 18.43 7.97
C PHE A 374 4.17 18.02 8.23
N GLY A 375 4.34 17.05 9.16
CA GLY A 375 5.64 16.50 9.44
C GLY A 375 6.65 17.48 10.06
N VAL A 376 7.90 17.05 10.10
CA VAL A 376 9.08 17.85 10.48
C VAL A 376 10.09 17.73 9.36
N GLU A 377 10.67 18.83 8.91
CA GLU A 377 11.66 18.83 7.84
C GLU A 377 12.87 17.94 8.20
N GLY A 378 13.27 17.07 7.28
CA GLY A 378 14.36 16.10 7.49
C GLY A 378 14.02 14.89 8.38
N LEU A 379 12.84 14.84 9.00
CA LEU A 379 12.40 13.73 9.85
C LEU A 379 11.09 13.12 9.33
N LYS A 380 10.97 11.80 9.46
CA LYS A 380 9.75 11.09 9.14
C LYS A 380 8.91 10.85 10.39
N ILE A 381 7.67 11.31 10.38
CA ILE A 381 6.74 11.07 11.49
C ILE A 381 6.16 9.65 11.36
N HIS A 382 6.68 8.73 12.16
CA HIS A 382 6.22 7.34 12.17
C HIS A 382 5.63 6.88 13.52
N SER A 383 5.62 7.74 14.54
CA SER A 383 4.96 7.49 15.82
C SER A 383 3.45 7.42 15.66
N LYS A 384 2.78 6.58 16.46
CA LYS A 384 1.32 6.46 16.51
C LYS A 384 0.86 6.83 17.90
N LEU A 385 0.54 8.11 18.06
CA LEU A 385 0.24 8.74 19.33
C LEU A 385 -1.10 9.44 19.29
N LEU A 386 -1.83 9.35 20.41
CA LEU A 386 -3.00 10.15 20.73
C LEU A 386 -2.81 10.73 22.13
N HIS A 387 -3.03 12.02 22.29
CA HIS A 387 -3.13 12.71 23.60
C HIS A 387 -4.49 13.36 23.72
N ILE A 388 -5.17 13.09 24.82
CA ILE A 388 -6.47 13.68 25.18
C ILE A 388 -6.28 14.51 26.44
N GLY A 389 -6.31 15.83 26.28
CA GLY A 389 -6.22 16.77 27.39
C GLY A 389 -7.56 16.97 28.08
N THR A 390 -7.63 16.67 29.38
CA THR A 390 -8.87 16.73 30.16
C THR A 390 -8.71 17.53 31.46
N ARG A 391 -9.85 17.88 32.09
CA ARG A 391 -9.85 18.56 33.39
C ARG A 391 -9.49 17.62 34.56
N HIS A 392 -9.64 16.33 34.39
CA HIS A 392 -9.52 15.33 35.46
C HIS A 392 -8.33 14.38 35.31
N GLY A 393 -7.37 14.76 34.49
CA GLY A 393 -6.18 13.99 34.16
C GLY A 393 -6.19 13.54 32.71
N ASP A 394 -5.09 13.85 32.03
CA ASP A 394 -4.91 13.57 30.60
C ASP A 394 -4.71 12.09 30.34
N ILE A 395 -5.00 11.68 29.11
CA ILE A 395 -4.88 10.30 28.64
C ILE A 395 -3.99 10.28 27.42
N ALA A 396 -3.15 9.26 27.32
CA ALA A 396 -2.36 8.96 26.13
C ALA A 396 -2.69 7.58 25.57
N CYS A 397 -2.64 7.46 24.24
CA CYS A 397 -2.62 6.17 23.56
C CYS A 397 -1.34 6.09 22.73
N ILE A 398 -0.63 4.96 22.83
CA ILE A 398 0.58 4.65 22.08
C ILE A 398 0.31 3.35 21.34
N SER A 399 0.55 3.32 20.03
CA SER A 399 0.29 2.15 19.20
C SER A 399 1.52 1.78 18.37
N THR A 400 1.70 0.47 18.12
CA THR A 400 2.67 -0.03 17.14
C THR A 400 2.14 0.12 15.72
N GLY A 401 0.81 0.02 15.54
CA GLY A 401 0.11 0.11 14.26
C GLY A 401 -0.53 1.46 14.00
N ASN A 402 -0.76 1.76 12.73
CA ASN A 402 -1.45 2.98 12.32
C ASN A 402 -2.89 3.00 12.84
N PHE A 403 -3.39 4.17 13.23
CA PHE A 403 -4.80 4.37 13.60
C PHE A 403 -5.69 4.35 12.35
N HIS A 404 -5.82 3.16 11.76
CA HIS A 404 -6.50 2.94 10.51
C HIS A 404 -7.30 1.64 10.58
N GLU A 405 -8.59 1.70 10.28
CA GLU A 405 -9.56 0.62 10.45
C GLU A 405 -9.18 -0.65 9.67
N GLY A 406 -8.70 -0.49 8.43
CA GLY A 406 -8.25 -1.62 7.60
C GLY A 406 -6.97 -2.25 8.11
N ASN A 407 -5.99 -1.44 8.54
CA ASN A 407 -4.73 -1.96 9.08
C ASN A 407 -4.95 -2.78 10.35
N ALA A 408 -5.87 -2.34 11.22
CA ALA A 408 -6.20 -3.04 12.45
C ALA A 408 -6.87 -4.42 12.23
N ARG A 409 -7.35 -4.71 11.01
CA ARG A 409 -7.87 -6.03 10.64
C ARG A 409 -6.82 -6.97 10.03
N MET A 410 -5.67 -6.42 9.58
CA MET A 410 -4.67 -7.16 8.83
C MET A 410 -3.37 -7.41 9.60
N TYR A 411 -2.98 -6.47 10.45
CA TYR A 411 -1.69 -6.51 11.14
C TYR A 411 -1.83 -6.81 12.61
N THR A 412 -0.86 -7.54 13.15
CA THR A 412 -0.75 -7.75 14.60
C THR A 412 -0.09 -6.55 15.23
N ASP A 413 -0.90 -5.72 15.87
CA ASP A 413 -0.46 -4.49 16.51
C ASP A 413 -1.00 -4.37 17.94
N TYR A 414 -0.28 -3.61 18.75
CA TYR A 414 -0.67 -3.30 20.12
C TYR A 414 -0.97 -1.81 20.26
N THR A 415 -2.03 -1.49 21.01
CA THR A 415 -2.32 -0.14 21.46
C THR A 415 -2.45 -0.15 22.98
N ILE A 416 -1.65 0.65 23.68
CA ILE A 416 -1.81 0.92 25.10
C ILE A 416 -2.51 2.25 25.28
N MET A 417 -3.45 2.30 26.23
CA MET A 417 -4.17 3.49 26.64
C MET A 417 -3.93 3.70 28.14
N THR A 418 -3.37 4.83 28.51
CA THR A 418 -2.89 5.09 29.88
C THR A 418 -3.18 6.50 30.33
N ALA A 419 -3.35 6.68 31.63
CA ALA A 419 -3.37 7.97 32.33
C ALA A 419 -2.15 8.13 33.25
N HIS A 420 -1.13 7.29 33.10
CA HIS A 420 0.12 7.40 33.86
C HIS A 420 0.82 8.74 33.55
N ARG A 421 0.83 9.64 34.51
CA ARG A 421 1.24 11.05 34.32
C ARG A 421 2.60 11.24 33.64
N PRO A 422 3.69 10.51 34.00
CA PRO A 422 4.97 10.63 33.33
C PRO A 422 4.89 10.33 31.82
N ILE A 423 4.27 9.21 31.44
CA ILE A 423 4.09 8.80 30.04
C ILE A 423 3.24 9.81 29.27
N VAL A 424 2.10 10.23 29.86
CA VAL A 424 1.18 11.19 29.23
C VAL A 424 1.87 12.52 28.97
N ARG A 425 2.68 13.01 29.92
CA ARG A 425 3.47 14.23 29.78
C ARG A 425 4.47 14.11 28.63
N GLU A 426 5.16 12.98 28.53
CA GLU A 426 6.16 12.77 27.48
C GLU A 426 5.51 12.58 26.10
N VAL A 427 4.33 11.92 26.02
CA VAL A 427 3.55 11.89 24.78
C VAL A 427 3.19 13.31 24.32
N ASN A 428 2.76 14.18 25.23
CA ASN A 428 2.51 15.58 24.91
C ASN A 428 3.77 16.29 24.45
N ALA A 429 4.91 16.03 25.12
CA ALA A 429 6.22 16.61 24.76
C ALA A 429 6.68 16.19 23.34
N VAL A 430 6.33 14.98 22.88
CA VAL A 430 6.58 14.59 21.47
C VAL A 430 5.81 15.52 20.51
N PHE A 431 4.56 15.85 20.79
CA PHE A 431 3.81 16.80 19.96
C PHE A 431 4.42 18.21 20.01
N ASP A 432 4.88 18.64 21.17
CA ASP A 432 5.55 19.94 21.33
C ASP A 432 6.89 19.98 20.57
N PHE A 433 7.65 18.87 20.56
CA PHE A 433 8.84 18.69 19.74
C PHE A 433 8.54 18.72 18.24
N ILE A 434 7.46 18.09 17.80
CA ILE A 434 7.03 18.13 16.39
C ILE A 434 6.67 19.55 15.96
N GLU A 435 6.05 20.33 16.83
CA GLU A 435 5.68 21.72 16.56
C GLU A 435 6.90 22.67 16.61
N LYS A 436 7.88 22.34 17.47
CA LYS A 436 9.10 23.13 17.70
C LYS A 436 10.35 22.23 17.78
N PRO A 437 10.83 21.68 16.64
CA PRO A 437 11.86 20.63 16.63
C PRO A 437 13.25 21.07 17.12
N TYR A 438 13.48 22.36 17.27
CA TYR A 438 14.72 22.94 17.81
C TYR A 438 14.73 23.05 19.35
N THR A 439 13.63 22.71 20.03
CA THR A 439 13.56 22.73 21.49
C THR A 439 14.06 21.41 22.04
N PRO A 440 15.11 21.37 22.87
CA PRO A 440 15.57 20.14 23.49
C PRO A 440 14.49 19.55 24.40
N VAL A 441 14.25 18.26 24.25
CA VAL A 441 13.33 17.49 25.11
C VAL A 441 14.07 16.28 25.64
N ASP A 442 14.02 16.07 26.96
CA ASP A 442 14.55 14.88 27.63
C ASP A 442 13.41 13.90 27.92
N PHE A 443 13.52 12.67 27.41
CA PHE A 443 12.55 11.61 27.58
C PHE A 443 13.08 10.57 28.56
N LYS A 444 12.35 10.31 29.64
CA LYS A 444 12.72 9.32 30.68
C LYS A 444 11.97 8.02 30.53
N GLU A 445 10.69 8.09 30.19
CA GLU A 445 9.80 6.92 30.03
C GLU A 445 9.80 6.41 28.58
N LEU A 446 9.69 7.32 27.62
CA LEU A 446 9.63 6.97 26.21
C LEU A 446 11.02 6.82 25.59
N LEU A 447 11.16 5.89 24.66
CA LEU A 447 12.31 5.77 23.77
C LEU A 447 11.99 6.48 22.45
N VAL A 448 12.52 7.69 22.26
CA VAL A 448 12.18 8.52 21.11
C VAL A 448 13.33 8.60 20.11
N SER A 449 13.05 8.31 18.84
CA SER A 449 14.01 8.51 17.75
C SER A 449 13.73 9.85 17.05
N PRO A 450 14.78 10.63 16.70
CA PRO A 450 16.22 10.29 16.74
C PRO A 450 16.93 10.62 18.08
N ASN A 451 16.22 11.06 19.11
CA ASN A 451 16.79 11.61 20.33
C ASN A 451 17.73 10.60 21.03
N ASP A 452 17.20 9.60 21.72
CA ASP A 452 17.96 8.70 22.59
C ASP A 452 17.67 7.20 22.39
N MET A 453 16.72 6.84 21.53
CA MET A 453 16.26 5.46 21.35
C MET A 453 17.41 4.47 21.14
N ARG A 454 18.32 4.74 20.19
CA ARG A 454 19.47 3.85 19.92
C ARG A 454 20.36 3.67 21.17
N LYS A 455 20.72 4.78 21.81
CA LYS A 455 21.57 4.78 22.99
C LYS A 455 20.95 3.95 24.13
N ARG A 456 19.67 4.11 24.35
CA ARG A 456 18.96 3.41 25.42
C ARG A 456 18.74 1.92 25.11
N PHE A 457 18.49 1.54 23.85
CA PHE A 457 18.48 0.12 23.47
C PHE A 457 19.84 -0.54 23.69
N ILE A 458 20.95 0.12 23.30
CA ILE A 458 22.28 -0.39 23.57
C ILE A 458 22.52 -0.55 25.09
N ALA A 459 22.06 0.40 25.91
CA ALA A 459 22.17 0.29 27.35
C ALA A 459 21.35 -0.88 27.93
N LEU A 460 20.15 -1.14 27.39
CA LEU A 460 19.33 -2.30 27.79
C LEU A 460 20.00 -3.63 27.41
N ILE A 461 20.56 -3.73 26.21
CA ILE A 461 21.31 -4.92 25.77
C ILE A 461 22.53 -5.15 26.67
N ASN A 462 23.28 -4.09 26.98
CA ASN A 462 24.44 -4.16 27.91
C ASN A 462 24.02 -4.63 29.31
N LYS A 463 22.82 -4.27 29.76
CA LYS A 463 22.27 -4.76 31.02
C LYS A 463 22.02 -6.27 30.98
N GLU A 464 21.51 -6.81 29.89
CA GLU A 464 21.33 -8.25 29.73
C GLU A 464 22.66 -9.00 29.65
N ILE A 465 23.66 -8.44 28.99
CA ILE A 465 25.03 -8.99 29.00
C ILE A 465 25.55 -9.08 30.45
N LYS A 466 25.44 -8.00 31.22
CA LYS A 466 25.81 -7.99 32.63
C LYS A 466 25.04 -8.99 33.48
N ASN A 467 23.73 -9.15 33.24
CA ASN A 467 22.92 -10.14 33.94
C ASN A 467 23.49 -11.54 33.69
N LYS A 468 23.85 -11.85 32.46
CA LYS A 468 24.47 -13.14 32.10
C LYS A 468 25.79 -13.38 32.75
N GLU A 469 26.70 -12.38 32.74
CA GLU A 469 28.01 -12.42 33.42
C GLU A 469 27.85 -12.66 34.92
N GLN A 470 26.78 -12.19 35.55
CA GLN A 470 26.46 -12.40 36.95
C GLN A 470 25.72 -13.72 37.24
N GLY A 471 25.59 -14.59 36.23
CA GLY A 471 24.86 -15.87 36.35
C GLY A 471 23.35 -15.73 36.52
N LYS A 472 22.80 -14.56 36.23
CA LYS A 472 21.34 -14.30 36.21
C LYS A 472 20.71 -14.77 34.90
N GLU A 473 19.40 -14.96 34.92
CA GLU A 473 18.63 -15.11 33.70
C GLU A 473 18.77 -13.86 32.83
N ALA A 474 19.09 -14.07 31.52
CA ALA A 474 19.30 -12.99 30.57
C ALA A 474 18.76 -13.38 29.20
N TYR A 475 17.84 -12.59 28.67
CA TYR A 475 17.26 -12.84 27.36
C TYR A 475 16.85 -11.53 26.68
N ILE A 476 16.79 -11.57 25.34
CA ILE A 476 16.30 -10.49 24.49
C ILE A 476 15.29 -11.10 23.53
N LEU A 477 14.04 -10.65 23.62
CA LEU A 477 12.98 -10.99 22.66
C LEU A 477 12.52 -9.71 21.97
N ALA A 478 12.66 -9.65 20.65
CA ALA A 478 12.26 -8.47 19.88
C ALA A 478 11.45 -8.83 18.64
N LYS A 479 10.29 -8.19 18.49
CA LYS A 479 9.48 -8.22 17.26
C LYS A 479 9.55 -6.86 16.58
N VAL A 480 10.14 -6.81 15.39
CA VAL A 480 10.40 -5.57 14.67
C VAL A 480 10.06 -5.68 13.19
N ASN A 481 9.83 -4.53 12.54
CA ASN A 481 9.63 -4.51 11.09
C ASN A 481 10.94 -4.74 10.33
N HIS A 482 11.99 -4.03 10.72
CA HIS A 482 13.34 -4.12 10.16
C HIS A 482 14.38 -4.07 11.26
N ILE A 483 15.52 -4.72 11.03
CA ILE A 483 16.71 -4.58 11.86
C ILE A 483 17.93 -4.37 10.95
N THR A 484 18.33 -3.12 10.78
CA THR A 484 19.33 -2.68 9.81
C THR A 484 20.34 -1.69 10.39
N ASP A 485 20.14 -1.21 11.64
CA ASP A 485 21.10 -0.34 12.31
C ASP A 485 22.32 -1.14 12.72
N ARG A 486 23.48 -0.78 12.15
CA ARG A 486 24.74 -1.52 12.34
C ARG A 486 25.14 -1.65 13.81
N ALA A 487 25.03 -0.56 14.58
CA ALA A 487 25.44 -0.57 15.99
C ALA A 487 24.55 -1.49 16.84
N LEU A 488 23.24 -1.53 16.56
CA LEU A 488 22.34 -2.47 17.24
C LEU A 488 22.59 -3.91 16.83
N VAL A 489 22.84 -4.18 15.54
CA VAL A 489 23.18 -5.52 15.05
C VAL A 489 24.46 -6.03 15.71
N GLU A 490 25.53 -5.24 15.70
CA GLU A 490 26.82 -5.59 16.34
C GLU A 490 26.61 -5.86 17.84
N LYS A 491 25.80 -5.06 18.52
CA LYS A 491 25.53 -5.22 19.95
C LYS A 491 24.71 -6.49 20.27
N LEU A 492 23.81 -6.89 19.39
CA LEU A 492 23.07 -8.15 19.53
C LEU A 492 23.96 -9.37 19.33
N TYR A 493 24.95 -9.30 18.42
CA TYR A 493 25.97 -10.35 18.31
C TYR A 493 26.84 -10.44 19.57
N GLU A 494 27.24 -9.31 20.13
CA GLU A 494 27.99 -9.26 21.39
C GLU A 494 27.19 -9.93 22.53
N ALA A 495 25.90 -9.62 22.64
CA ALA A 495 25.01 -10.25 23.62
C ALA A 495 24.91 -11.77 23.42
N SER A 496 24.71 -12.22 22.19
CA SER A 496 24.64 -13.64 21.86
C SER A 496 25.98 -14.37 22.18
N THR A 497 27.11 -13.75 21.86
CA THR A 497 28.44 -14.26 22.18
C THR A 497 28.67 -14.37 23.69
N ALA A 498 28.14 -13.43 24.46
CA ALA A 498 28.16 -13.47 25.92
C ALA A 498 27.21 -14.52 26.53
N GLY A 499 26.45 -15.22 25.70
CA GLY A 499 25.51 -16.28 26.11
C GLY A 499 24.11 -15.79 26.50
N VAL A 500 23.75 -14.56 26.15
CA VAL A 500 22.36 -14.08 26.27
C VAL A 500 21.50 -14.78 25.21
N GLN A 501 20.35 -15.30 25.59
CA GLN A 501 19.39 -15.83 24.63
C GLN A 501 18.76 -14.69 23.82
N VAL A 502 18.97 -14.67 22.49
CA VAL A 502 18.46 -13.63 21.60
C VAL A 502 17.49 -14.22 20.60
N GLU A 503 16.24 -13.79 20.67
CA GLU A 503 15.16 -14.20 19.77
C GLU A 503 14.62 -12.98 19.02
N LEU A 504 14.63 -13.04 17.69
CA LEU A 504 14.19 -11.96 16.82
C LEU A 504 13.07 -12.42 15.88
N VAL A 505 11.96 -11.69 15.88
CA VAL A 505 10.90 -11.82 14.88
C VAL A 505 10.95 -10.60 13.98
N VAL A 506 11.50 -10.75 12.77
CA VAL A 506 11.73 -9.66 11.83
C VAL A 506 10.86 -9.86 10.60
N ARG A 507 9.92 -8.94 10.34
CA ARG A 507 9.00 -9.04 9.21
C ARG A 507 9.64 -8.73 7.86
N GLY A 508 10.55 -7.77 7.82
CA GLY A 508 11.15 -7.21 6.60
C GLY A 508 12.67 -7.41 6.54
N ASN A 509 13.40 -6.34 6.31
CA ASN A 509 14.86 -6.41 6.15
C ASN A 509 15.54 -6.77 7.47
N CYS A 510 16.36 -7.83 7.41
CA CYS A 510 17.22 -8.26 8.50
C CYS A 510 18.67 -8.26 8.01
N SER A 511 19.53 -7.44 8.63
CA SER A 511 20.97 -7.38 8.32
C SER A 511 21.81 -8.30 9.23
N CYS A 512 21.15 -9.14 10.03
CA CYS A 512 21.84 -10.17 10.83
C CYS A 512 22.08 -11.42 9.96
N LEU A 513 23.27 -12.04 10.13
CA LEU A 513 23.52 -13.40 9.64
C LEU A 513 22.86 -14.40 10.61
N LEU A 514 21.93 -15.20 10.10
CA LEU A 514 21.18 -16.16 10.91
C LEU A 514 21.70 -17.57 10.64
N TYR A 515 22.00 -18.32 11.68
CA TYR A 515 22.38 -19.74 11.56
C TYR A 515 21.20 -20.63 11.21
N THR A 516 20.01 -20.26 11.64
CA THR A 516 18.76 -20.93 11.31
C THR A 516 17.74 -19.88 10.90
N SER A 517 17.11 -20.08 9.76
CA SER A 517 15.91 -19.32 9.39
C SER A 517 14.75 -20.30 9.44
N PRO A 518 14.01 -20.35 10.56
CA PRO A 518 12.77 -21.11 10.62
C PRO A 518 11.67 -20.34 9.91
N SER A 519 11.95 -19.86 8.69
CA SER A 519 10.89 -19.27 7.88
C SER A 519 9.95 -20.39 7.47
N PRO A 520 8.71 -20.43 7.94
CA PRO A 520 7.70 -21.29 7.38
C PRO A 520 7.33 -20.70 6.01
N ARG A 521 8.03 -21.11 5.00
CA ARG A 521 7.66 -20.86 3.60
C ARG A 521 7.51 -22.18 2.90
#